data_92275928f2a20d761c848a5aeeeca84e
#
_entry.id   92275928f2a20d761c848a5aeeeca84e
#
_cell.length_a   1.000
_cell.length_b   1.000
_cell.length_c   1.000
_cell.angle_alpha   90.00
_cell.angle_beta   90.00
_cell.angle_gamma   90.00
#
_symmetry.space_group_name_H-M   'P 1'
#
loop_
_entity.id
_entity.type
_entity.pdbx_description
1 polymer ?
#
loop_
_entity_poly.entity_id
_entity_poly.type
_entity_poly.pdbx_seq_one_letter_code
_entity_poly.pdbx_strand_id
1 'polypeptide(L)'
;HVVCYTDDGTAFGDYATVVQQAAEAETRARQEAAARAEAEALARAAAEQARREAAARAEAEEQARREAAARAEAEEQARREAAARAEAEARARAAEEQAQREAAARAELEARLRQLEVELRRLQGLEE
;
A
#
# COMPACT_ATOMS: atom_id res chain seq x y z
N HIS A 1 -23.76 53.76 -57.82
CA HIS A 1 -22.34 53.75 -57.57
C HIS A 1 -21.74 55.10 -57.91
N VAL A 2 -21.44 55.88 -56.91
CA VAL A 2 -20.66 57.09 -57.07
C VAL A 2 -19.19 56.72 -56.97
N VAL A 3 -18.49 56.78 -58.09
CA VAL A 3 -17.05 56.56 -58.13
C VAL A 3 -16.41 57.92 -57.99
N CYS A 4 -15.75 58.21 -56.91
CA CYS A 4 -14.98 59.39 -56.68
C CYS A 4 -13.54 59.19 -57.13
N TYR A 5 -12.93 60.19 -57.77
CA TYR A 5 -11.55 60.15 -58.16
C TYR A 5 -10.79 61.25 -57.38
N THR A 6 -9.56 60.96 -57.04
CA THR A 6 -8.64 61.93 -56.47
C THR A 6 -8.08 62.79 -57.59
N ASP A 7 -7.42 63.95 -57.28
CA ASP A 7 -6.84 64.87 -58.25
C ASP A 7 -5.76 64.22 -59.15
N ASP A 8 -5.18 63.15 -58.75
CA ASP A 8 -4.21 62.32 -59.48
C ASP A 8 -4.85 61.23 -60.34
N GLY A 9 -6.16 61.17 -60.41
CA GLY A 9 -6.90 60.21 -61.22
C GLY A 9 -7.05 58.83 -60.63
N THR A 10 -6.66 58.60 -59.38
CA THR A 10 -6.82 57.34 -58.70
C THR A 10 -8.29 57.11 -58.30
N ALA A 11 -8.89 56.06 -58.78
CA ALA A 11 -10.28 55.76 -58.50
C ALA A 11 -10.49 55.37 -57.04
N PHE A 12 -11.55 55.89 -56.42
CA PHE A 12 -11.99 55.47 -55.08
C PHE A 12 -12.55 54.03 -55.04
N GLY A 13 -12.47 53.23 -56.13
CA GLY A 13 -12.70 51.79 -56.14
C GLY A 13 -11.78 51.06 -55.20
N ASP A 14 -10.60 51.57 -54.93
CA ASP A 14 -9.66 51.02 -53.90
C ASP A 14 -10.22 51.15 -52.48
N TYR A 15 -11.11 52.10 -52.21
CA TYR A 15 -11.76 52.25 -50.91
C TYR A 15 -12.63 51.01 -50.56
N ALA A 16 -13.42 50.52 -51.54
CA ALA A 16 -14.22 49.33 -51.35
C ALA A 16 -13.36 48.08 -51.08
N THR A 17 -12.19 48.00 -51.76
CA THR A 17 -11.20 46.91 -51.55
C THR A 17 -10.57 47.01 -50.15
N VAL A 18 -10.23 48.21 -49.70
CA VAL A 18 -9.67 48.49 -48.38
C VAL A 18 -10.69 48.10 -47.28
N VAL A 19 -11.95 48.49 -47.43
CA VAL A 19 -13.03 48.11 -46.49
C VAL A 19 -13.24 46.63 -46.46
N GLN A 20 -13.20 45.97 -47.60
CA GLN A 20 -13.33 44.52 -47.68
C GLN A 20 -12.14 43.80 -47.00
N GLN A 21 -10.92 44.28 -47.24
CA GLN A 21 -9.72 43.76 -46.59
C GLN A 21 -9.76 43.96 -45.08
N ALA A 22 -10.25 45.12 -44.61
CA ALA A 22 -10.45 45.37 -43.18
C ALA A 22 -11.47 44.42 -42.55
N ALA A 23 -12.59 44.18 -43.26
CA ALA A 23 -13.60 43.22 -42.79
C ALA A 23 -13.07 41.80 -42.75
N GLU A 24 -12.29 41.37 -43.73
CA GLU A 24 -11.62 40.07 -43.75
C GLU A 24 -10.60 39.94 -42.63
N ALA A 25 -9.83 41.02 -42.38
CA ALA A 25 -8.87 41.06 -41.28
C ALA A 25 -9.54 40.93 -39.91
N GLU A 26 -10.68 41.61 -39.71
CA GLU A 26 -11.48 41.47 -38.49
C GLU A 26 -12.03 40.05 -38.33
N THR A 27 -12.51 39.43 -39.40
CA THR A 27 -13.01 38.05 -39.38
C THR A 27 -11.90 37.09 -39.02
N ARG A 28 -10.70 37.24 -39.60
CA ARG A 28 -9.52 36.44 -39.24
C ARG A 28 -9.11 36.65 -37.79
N ALA A 29 -9.11 37.89 -37.31
CA ALA A 29 -8.77 38.18 -35.92
C ALA A 29 -9.75 37.52 -34.95
N ARG A 30 -11.05 37.50 -35.26
CA ARG A 30 -12.08 36.83 -34.48
C ARG A 30 -11.89 35.30 -34.49
N GLN A 31 -11.59 34.73 -35.67
CA GLN A 31 -11.31 33.30 -35.80
C GLN A 31 -10.07 32.90 -35.03
N GLU A 32 -9.00 33.68 -35.10
CA GLU A 32 -7.77 33.46 -34.33
C GLU A 32 -8.03 33.54 -32.82
N ALA A 33 -8.79 34.56 -32.38
CA ALA A 33 -9.15 34.72 -30.98
C ALA A 33 -9.99 33.55 -30.46
N ALA A 34 -10.95 33.09 -31.28
CA ALA A 34 -11.75 31.94 -30.95
C ALA A 34 -10.91 30.64 -30.86
N ALA A 35 -9.98 30.47 -31.82
CA ALA A 35 -9.06 29.32 -31.82
C ALA A 35 -8.14 29.32 -30.58
N ARG A 36 -7.63 30.52 -30.19
CA ARG A 36 -6.83 30.67 -28.97
C ARG A 36 -7.62 30.36 -27.72
N ALA A 37 -8.85 30.86 -27.64
CA ALA A 37 -9.74 30.58 -26.51
C ALA A 37 -10.04 29.08 -26.36
N GLU A 38 -10.27 28.41 -27.49
CA GLU A 38 -10.49 26.95 -27.53
C GLU A 38 -9.24 26.19 -27.09
N ALA A 39 -8.07 26.57 -27.60
CA ALA A 39 -6.79 25.98 -27.22
C ALA A 39 -6.49 26.19 -25.74
N GLU A 40 -6.76 27.36 -25.19
CA GLU A 40 -6.61 27.63 -23.76
C GLU A 40 -7.56 26.81 -22.92
N ALA A 41 -8.82 26.64 -23.34
CA ALA A 41 -9.80 25.81 -22.66
C ALA A 41 -9.37 24.34 -22.62
N LEU A 42 -8.87 23.84 -23.77
CA LEU A 42 -8.34 22.47 -23.84
C LEU A 42 -7.09 22.30 -22.96
N ALA A 43 -6.19 23.29 -22.95
CA ALA A 43 -5.01 23.24 -22.10
C ALA A 43 -5.37 23.23 -20.60
N ARG A 44 -6.36 24.02 -20.21
CA ARG A 44 -6.86 24.04 -18.82
C ARG A 44 -7.49 22.71 -18.44
N ALA A 45 -8.31 22.15 -19.33
CA ALA A 45 -8.93 20.85 -19.11
C ALA A 45 -7.88 19.74 -18.97
N ALA A 46 -6.86 19.75 -19.83
CA ALA A 46 -5.75 18.80 -19.76
C ALA A 46 -4.94 18.95 -18.47
N ALA A 47 -4.66 20.19 -18.05
CA ALA A 47 -3.96 20.46 -16.80
C ALA A 47 -4.75 20.00 -15.58
N GLU A 48 -6.06 20.22 -15.58
CA GLU A 48 -6.96 19.75 -14.51
C GLU A 48 -7.01 18.23 -14.45
N GLN A 49 -7.11 17.58 -15.60
CA GLN A 49 -7.07 16.13 -15.70
C GLN A 49 -5.75 15.57 -15.16
N ALA A 50 -4.62 16.16 -15.55
CA ALA A 50 -3.32 15.75 -15.05
C ALA A 50 -3.18 15.89 -13.53
N ARG A 51 -3.74 16.95 -12.95
CA ARG A 51 -3.77 17.15 -11.49
C ARG A 51 -4.62 16.06 -10.79
N ARG A 52 -5.76 15.73 -11.36
CA ARG A 52 -6.63 14.66 -10.82
C ARG A 52 -5.94 13.31 -10.85
N GLU A 53 -5.28 13.00 -11.97
CA GLU A 53 -4.52 11.76 -12.10
C GLU A 53 -3.34 11.71 -11.13
N ALA A 54 -2.61 12.80 -10.96
CA ALA A 54 -1.52 12.89 -10.01
C ALA A 54 -2.01 12.70 -8.56
N ALA A 55 -3.13 13.31 -8.20
CA ALA A 55 -3.74 13.14 -6.89
C ALA A 55 -4.19 11.70 -6.65
N ALA A 56 -4.83 11.07 -7.65
CA ALA A 56 -5.25 9.69 -7.57
C ALA A 56 -4.06 8.72 -7.40
N ARG A 57 -2.96 8.97 -8.11
CA ARG A 57 -1.73 8.19 -7.96
C ARG A 57 -1.12 8.35 -6.56
N ALA A 58 -1.09 9.57 -6.04
CA ALA A 58 -0.58 9.85 -4.71
C ALA A 58 -1.40 9.13 -3.62
N GLU A 59 -2.73 9.14 -3.75
CA GLU A 59 -3.62 8.40 -2.85
C GLU A 59 -3.40 6.89 -2.92
N ALA A 60 -3.27 6.36 -4.15
CA ALA A 60 -3.02 4.94 -4.36
C ALA A 60 -1.67 4.50 -3.78
N GLU A 61 -0.62 5.32 -3.93
CA GLU A 61 0.69 5.06 -3.34
C GLU A 61 0.64 5.07 -1.81
N GLU A 62 -0.05 6.05 -1.23
CA GLU A 62 -0.23 6.12 0.22
C GLU A 62 -1.00 4.91 0.76
N GLN A 63 -2.07 4.52 0.06
CA GLN A 63 -2.84 3.33 0.40
C GLN A 63 -1.96 2.07 0.34
N ALA A 64 -1.16 1.91 -0.71
CA ALA A 64 -0.24 0.79 -0.85
C ALA A 64 0.80 0.74 0.28
N ARG A 65 1.32 1.89 0.70
CA ARG A 65 2.25 1.97 1.83
C ARG A 65 1.61 1.56 3.15
N ARG A 66 0.37 2.00 3.38
CA ARG A 66 -0.39 1.62 4.58
C ARG A 66 -0.67 0.12 4.62
N GLU A 67 -1.06 -0.44 3.49
CA GLU A 67 -1.28 -1.89 3.38
C GLU A 67 0.01 -2.69 3.59
N ALA A 68 1.12 -2.24 3.00
CA ALA A 68 2.41 -2.88 3.19
C ALA A 68 2.86 -2.83 4.66
N ALA A 69 2.69 -1.70 5.33
CA ALA A 69 3.00 -1.55 6.75
C ALA A 69 2.12 -2.46 7.62
N ALA A 70 0.82 -2.53 7.33
CA ALA A 70 -0.10 -3.41 8.06
C ALA A 70 0.26 -4.89 7.89
N ARG A 71 0.65 -5.30 6.68
CA ARG A 71 1.12 -6.67 6.42
C ARG A 71 2.41 -6.98 7.18
N ALA A 72 3.36 -6.04 7.20
CA ALA A 72 4.61 -6.21 7.93
C ALA A 72 4.37 -6.37 9.44
N GLU A 73 3.48 -5.57 10.01
CA GLU A 73 3.08 -5.69 11.42
C GLU A 73 2.41 -7.03 11.72
N ALA A 74 1.50 -7.45 10.85
CA ALA A 74 0.81 -8.74 10.98
C ALA A 74 1.79 -9.92 10.90
N GLU A 75 2.76 -9.88 10.00
CA GLU A 75 3.81 -10.90 9.89
C GLU A 75 4.69 -10.94 11.14
N GLU A 76 5.08 -9.79 11.66
CA GLU A 76 5.87 -9.70 12.88
C GLU A 76 5.10 -10.27 14.07
N GLN A 77 3.81 -9.92 14.19
CA GLN A 77 2.93 -10.45 15.22
C GLN A 77 2.81 -11.97 15.13
N ALA A 78 2.61 -12.49 13.92
CA ALA A 78 2.54 -13.94 13.69
C ALA A 78 3.85 -14.66 14.07
N ARG A 79 4.99 -14.06 13.78
CA ARG A 79 6.29 -14.61 14.18
C ARG A 79 6.45 -14.64 15.70
N ARG A 80 6.05 -13.58 16.39
CA ARG A 80 6.09 -13.51 17.85
C ARG A 80 5.19 -14.58 18.49
N GLU A 81 3.99 -14.73 17.95
CA GLU A 81 3.05 -15.76 18.43
C GLU A 81 3.59 -17.18 18.18
N ALA A 82 4.16 -17.43 17.01
CA ALA A 82 4.76 -18.71 16.69
C ALA A 82 5.94 -19.03 17.61
N ALA A 83 6.80 -18.06 17.89
CA ALA A 83 7.92 -18.19 18.82
C ALA A 83 7.43 -18.47 20.25
N ALA A 84 6.41 -17.77 20.70
CA ALA A 84 5.81 -17.98 22.02
C ALA A 84 5.20 -19.38 22.16
N ARG A 85 4.52 -19.86 21.13
CA ARG A 85 3.98 -21.23 21.09
C ARG A 85 5.08 -22.29 21.14
N ALA A 86 6.15 -22.09 20.34
CA ALA A 86 7.30 -23.00 20.34
C ALA A 86 7.97 -23.08 21.71
N GLU A 87 8.13 -21.93 22.38
CA GLU A 87 8.66 -21.86 23.74
C GLU A 87 7.77 -22.58 24.75
N ALA A 88 6.46 -22.34 24.67
CA ALA A 88 5.50 -23.01 25.55
C ALA A 88 5.51 -24.54 25.35
N GLU A 89 5.57 -25.01 24.11
CA GLU A 89 5.69 -26.43 23.79
C GLU A 89 6.98 -27.04 24.33
N ALA A 90 8.11 -26.33 24.18
CA ALA A 90 9.40 -26.77 24.70
C ALA A 90 9.37 -26.91 26.23
N ARG A 91 8.77 -25.94 26.92
CA ARG A 91 8.59 -25.99 28.38
C ARG A 91 7.69 -27.15 28.80
N ALA A 92 6.60 -27.38 28.07
CA ALA A 92 5.70 -28.48 28.33
C ALA A 92 6.39 -29.84 28.18
N ARG A 93 7.17 -30.03 27.13
CA ARG A 93 7.97 -31.25 26.92
C ARG A 93 9.00 -31.46 28.04
N ALA A 94 9.71 -30.41 28.42
CA ALA A 94 10.67 -30.48 29.52
C ALA A 94 10.00 -30.84 30.83
N ALA A 95 8.83 -30.29 31.11
CA ALA A 95 8.06 -30.63 32.31
C ALA A 95 7.59 -32.10 32.31
N GLU A 96 7.15 -32.62 31.16
CA GLU A 96 6.77 -34.03 31.01
C GLU A 96 7.97 -34.94 31.21
N GLU A 97 9.12 -34.65 30.63
CA GLU A 97 10.34 -35.43 30.83
C GLU A 97 10.76 -35.45 32.30
N GLN A 98 10.68 -34.29 32.95
CA GLN A 98 11.00 -34.16 34.37
C GLN A 98 10.04 -35.01 35.23
N ALA A 99 8.75 -34.93 34.93
CA ALA A 99 7.73 -35.74 35.62
C ALA A 99 7.95 -37.23 35.42
N GLN A 100 8.32 -37.68 34.21
CA GLN A 100 8.65 -39.09 33.93
C GLN A 100 9.89 -39.53 34.67
N ARG A 101 10.93 -38.74 34.76
CA ARG A 101 12.15 -39.03 35.54
C ARG A 101 11.85 -39.15 37.03
N GLU A 102 11.05 -38.23 37.55
CA GLU A 102 10.62 -38.31 38.97
C GLU A 102 9.78 -39.54 39.26
N ALA A 103 8.85 -39.87 38.36
CA ALA A 103 8.03 -41.08 38.51
C ALA A 103 8.86 -42.37 38.47
N ALA A 104 9.85 -42.42 37.55
CA ALA A 104 10.77 -43.57 37.46
C ALA A 104 11.65 -43.69 38.72
N ALA A 105 12.15 -42.59 39.23
CA ALA A 105 12.95 -42.56 40.46
C ALA A 105 12.13 -43.02 41.67
N ARG A 106 10.88 -42.59 41.79
CA ARG A 106 9.97 -43.07 42.86
C ARG A 106 9.68 -44.54 42.75
N ALA A 107 9.44 -45.05 41.53
CA ALA A 107 9.22 -46.48 41.31
C ALA A 107 10.45 -47.31 41.70
N GLU A 108 11.65 -46.86 41.39
CA GLU A 108 12.89 -47.53 41.81
C GLU A 108 13.04 -47.56 43.33
N LEU A 109 12.78 -46.41 43.98
CA LEU A 109 12.83 -46.35 45.45
C LEU A 109 11.79 -47.25 46.11
N GLU A 110 10.60 -47.29 45.60
CA GLU A 110 9.54 -48.20 46.10
C GLU A 110 9.92 -49.65 45.91
N ALA A 111 10.47 -50.03 44.78
CA ALA A 111 10.95 -51.37 44.53
C ALA A 111 12.07 -51.77 45.49
N ARG A 112 13.00 -50.85 45.73
CA ARG A 112 14.09 -51.08 46.68
C ARG A 112 13.61 -51.20 48.12
N LEU A 113 12.64 -50.38 48.52
CA LEU A 113 12.00 -50.50 49.84
C LEU A 113 11.32 -51.85 50.03
N ARG A 114 10.62 -52.36 49.04
CA ARG A 114 10.00 -53.68 49.07
C ARG A 114 11.03 -54.80 49.23
N GLN A 115 12.16 -54.69 48.49
CA GLN A 115 13.26 -55.62 48.61
C GLN A 115 13.84 -55.66 50.04
N LEU A 116 14.08 -54.46 50.58
CA LEU A 116 14.57 -54.36 51.96
C LEU A 116 13.62 -54.85 53.00
N GLU A 117 12.32 -54.68 52.82
CA GLU A 117 11.28 -55.23 53.69
C GLU A 117 11.28 -56.72 53.63
N VAL A 118 11.42 -57.30 52.45
CA VAL A 118 11.51 -58.79 52.29
C VAL A 118 12.77 -59.35 52.97
N GLU A 119 13.92 -58.68 52.80
CA GLU A 119 15.17 -59.04 53.45
C GLU A 119 15.07 -59.00 54.99
N LEU A 120 14.43 -57.91 55.48
CA LEU A 120 14.20 -57.70 56.89
C LEU A 120 13.34 -58.82 57.48
N ARG A 121 12.26 -59.25 56.83
CA ARG A 121 11.40 -60.34 57.23
C ARG A 121 12.16 -61.69 57.25
N ARG A 122 13.03 -61.88 56.23
CA ARG A 122 13.90 -63.06 56.21
C ARG A 122 14.80 -63.17 57.43
N LEU A 123 15.45 -62.06 57.75
CA LEU A 123 16.36 -61.93 58.88
C LEU A 123 15.62 -62.11 60.20
N GLN A 124 14.40 -61.60 60.34
CA GLN A 124 13.56 -61.75 61.51
C GLN A 124 13.07 -63.21 61.67
N GLY A 125 12.73 -63.85 60.54
CA GLY A 125 12.35 -65.26 60.53
C GLY A 125 13.51 -66.18 60.84
N LEU A 126 14.73 -65.80 60.54
CA LEU A 126 15.92 -66.58 60.87
C LEU A 126 16.32 -66.49 62.36
N GLU A 127 15.95 -65.36 63.02
CA GLU A 127 16.21 -65.14 64.44
C GLU A 127 15.26 -65.88 65.39
N GLU A 128 14.11 -66.24 64.87
CA GLU A 128 13.15 -67.10 65.58
C GLU A 128 13.61 -68.54 65.48
#